data_243639da111f4f49a623d96ccbc1420e
#
_entry.id   243639da111f4f49a623d96ccbc1420e
#
_cell.length_a   1.000
_cell.length_b   1.000
_cell.length_c   1.000
_cell.angle_alpha   90.00
_cell.angle_beta   90.00
_cell.angle_gamma   90.00
#
_symmetry.space_group_name_H-M   'P 1'
#
loop_
_entity.id
_entity.type
_entity.pdbx_description
1 polymer ?
#
loop_
_entity_poly.entity_id
_entity_poly.type
_entity_poly.pdbx_seq_one_letter_code
_entity_poly.pdbx_strand_id
1 'polypeptide(L)'
;RCWAYYRRYGNGLKTMSEHAVLNANYLRHALHREAEAAGVSSMIVDGAETDVAKHEFTISLGPAKEAHGISAMDVAKGLLDMGYMAPTVYFPLVVPECMMIEPTETESKETLDTFAEDFAKVLQVDAETLHNAPITTPVRRVDEVYAARNLCLRHPYDDD
;
A
#
# COMPACT_ATOMS: atom_id res chain seq x y z
N ARG A 1 -24.99 -3.29 -10.50
CA ARG A 1 -23.67 -3.89 -10.36
C ARG A 1 -23.70 -5.07 -9.36
N CYS A 2 -24.14 -4.90 -8.11
CA CYS A 2 -24.17 -5.97 -7.10
C CYS A 2 -24.89 -7.24 -7.56
N TRP A 3 -26.05 -7.12 -8.21
CA TRP A 3 -26.77 -8.28 -8.74
C TRP A 3 -25.95 -9.09 -9.74
N ALA A 4 -25.25 -8.44 -10.67
CA ALA A 4 -24.38 -9.10 -11.64
C ALA A 4 -23.21 -9.81 -10.94
N TYR A 5 -22.63 -9.21 -9.91
CA TYR A 5 -21.59 -9.78 -9.08
C TYR A 5 -22.05 -11.07 -8.39
N TYR A 6 -23.17 -11.02 -7.68
CA TYR A 6 -23.74 -12.20 -7.02
C TYR A 6 -24.12 -13.31 -8.01
N ARG A 7 -24.66 -12.95 -9.17
CA ARG A 7 -24.97 -13.94 -10.23
C ARG A 7 -23.73 -14.59 -10.80
N ARG A 8 -22.63 -13.85 -10.91
CA ARG A 8 -21.38 -14.41 -11.41
C ARG A 8 -20.73 -15.38 -10.44
N TYR A 9 -20.66 -15.01 -9.18
CA TYR A 9 -20.00 -15.84 -8.17
C TYR A 9 -20.92 -16.93 -7.60
N GLY A 10 -22.20 -16.65 -7.42
CA GLY A 10 -23.14 -17.63 -6.86
C GLY A 10 -22.60 -18.23 -5.56
N ASN A 11 -22.47 -19.56 -5.52
CA ASN A 11 -21.93 -20.28 -4.36
C ASN A 11 -20.41 -20.04 -4.15
N GLY A 12 -19.71 -19.44 -5.08
CA GLY A 12 -18.30 -19.12 -4.97
C GLY A 12 -17.98 -17.91 -4.09
N LEU A 13 -18.97 -17.17 -3.58
CA LEU A 13 -18.76 -16.02 -2.69
C LEU A 13 -17.98 -16.37 -1.43
N LYS A 14 -18.22 -17.55 -0.86
CA LYS A 14 -17.47 -18.04 0.30
C LYS A 14 -16.00 -18.22 -0.04
N THR A 15 -15.70 -18.93 -1.13
CA THR A 15 -14.32 -19.18 -1.59
C THR A 15 -13.58 -17.87 -1.91
N MET A 16 -14.26 -16.91 -2.53
CA MET A 16 -13.72 -15.58 -2.79
C MET A 16 -13.28 -14.88 -1.50
N SER A 17 -14.14 -14.89 -0.47
CA SER A 17 -13.83 -14.28 0.83
C SER A 17 -12.71 -15.03 1.56
N GLU A 18 -12.67 -16.35 1.47
CA GLU A 18 -11.58 -17.17 2.03
C GLU A 18 -10.24 -16.85 1.36
N HIS A 19 -10.22 -16.66 0.04
CA HIS A 19 -9.00 -16.26 -0.67
C HIS A 19 -8.54 -14.86 -0.29
N ALA A 20 -9.44 -13.89 -0.11
CA ALA A 20 -9.07 -12.56 0.35
C ALA A 20 -8.38 -12.60 1.73
N VAL A 21 -8.93 -13.37 2.67
CA VAL A 21 -8.32 -13.59 4.01
C VAL A 21 -6.97 -14.29 3.91
N LEU A 22 -6.88 -15.33 3.08
CA LEU A 22 -5.65 -16.07 2.86
C LEU A 22 -4.55 -15.16 2.29
N ASN A 23 -4.87 -14.39 1.25
CA ASN A 23 -3.94 -13.48 0.59
C ASN A 23 -3.43 -12.40 1.54
N ALA A 24 -4.31 -11.81 2.37
CA ALA A 24 -3.91 -10.80 3.35
C ALA A 24 -2.92 -11.35 4.37
N ASN A 25 -3.21 -12.51 4.94
CA ASN A 25 -2.32 -13.14 5.92
C ASN A 25 -1.01 -13.61 5.28
N TYR A 26 -1.08 -14.19 4.10
CA TYR A 26 0.11 -14.59 3.35
C TYR A 26 1.03 -13.39 3.07
N LEU A 27 0.48 -12.32 2.51
CA LEU A 27 1.27 -11.13 2.18
C LEU A 27 1.87 -10.47 3.41
N ARG A 28 1.12 -10.37 4.52
CA ARG A 28 1.63 -9.85 5.79
C ARG A 28 2.90 -10.59 6.22
N HIS A 29 2.86 -11.93 6.23
CA HIS A 29 4.02 -12.73 6.57
C HIS A 29 5.16 -12.61 5.54
N ALA A 30 4.84 -12.53 4.25
CA ALA A 30 5.81 -12.36 3.20
C ALA A 30 6.55 -11.02 3.33
N LEU A 31 5.86 -9.92 3.63
CA LEU A 31 6.48 -8.61 3.85
C LEU A 31 7.52 -8.64 4.97
N HIS A 32 7.19 -9.22 6.12
CA HIS A 32 8.15 -9.34 7.23
C HIS A 32 9.35 -10.23 6.87
N ARG A 33 9.10 -11.35 6.20
CA ARG A 33 10.17 -12.27 5.73
C ARG A 33 11.13 -11.56 4.77
N GLU A 34 10.61 -10.86 3.76
CA GLU A 34 11.44 -10.16 2.78
C GLU A 34 12.14 -8.94 3.40
N ALA A 35 11.48 -8.22 4.31
CA ALA A 35 12.12 -7.14 5.07
C ALA A 35 13.29 -7.66 5.95
N GLU A 36 13.15 -8.83 6.56
CA GLU A 36 14.22 -9.48 7.31
C GLU A 36 15.36 -9.89 6.39
N ALA A 37 15.06 -10.56 5.28
CA ALA A 37 16.06 -10.98 4.30
C ALA A 37 16.82 -9.80 3.70
N ALA A 38 16.16 -8.66 3.52
CA ALA A 38 16.75 -7.42 3.02
C ALA A 38 17.47 -6.59 4.11
N GLY A 39 17.40 -6.97 5.38
CA GLY A 39 18.02 -6.25 6.50
C GLY A 39 17.30 -4.96 6.90
N VAL A 40 16.03 -4.79 6.53
CA VAL A 40 15.22 -3.60 6.81
C VAL A 40 14.01 -3.88 7.73
N SER A 41 14.00 -5.04 8.39
CA SER A 41 12.89 -5.44 9.28
C SER A 41 12.63 -4.46 10.43
N SER A 42 13.66 -3.73 10.88
CA SER A 42 13.52 -2.70 11.89
C SER A 42 12.76 -1.45 11.43
N MET A 43 12.51 -1.31 10.14
CA MET A 43 11.82 -0.14 9.56
C MET A 43 10.29 -0.28 9.59
N ILE A 44 9.76 -1.47 9.82
CA ILE A 44 8.34 -1.76 9.81
C ILE A 44 7.91 -2.54 11.06
N VAL A 45 6.68 -2.28 11.50
CA VAL A 45 6.00 -3.09 12.52
C VAL A 45 4.54 -3.26 12.14
N ASP A 46 3.91 -4.31 12.63
CA ASP A 46 2.47 -4.46 12.46
C ASP A 46 1.71 -3.31 13.13
N GLY A 47 0.74 -2.76 12.44
CA GLY A 47 -0.06 -1.64 12.95
C GLY A 47 -1.14 -2.06 13.95
N ALA A 48 -1.48 -3.34 13.99
CA ALA A 48 -2.42 -3.92 14.95
C ALA A 48 -1.90 -5.26 15.46
N GLU A 49 -1.98 -5.46 16.77
CA GLU A 49 -1.67 -6.73 17.42
C GLU A 49 -2.81 -7.73 17.20
N THR A 50 -2.80 -8.41 16.06
CA THR A 50 -3.76 -9.48 15.76
C THR A 50 -3.01 -10.69 15.21
N ASP A 51 -3.35 -11.89 15.70
CA ASP A 51 -2.75 -13.13 15.20
C ASP A 51 -3.13 -13.40 13.75
N VAL A 52 -4.36 -13.04 13.36
CA VAL A 52 -4.91 -13.27 12.02
C VAL A 52 -5.59 -12.01 11.52
N ALA A 53 -5.15 -11.52 10.38
CA ALA A 53 -5.83 -10.45 9.65
C ALA A 53 -7.11 -10.98 8.97
N LYS A 54 -8.06 -10.09 8.71
CA LYS A 54 -9.20 -10.37 7.83
C LYS A 54 -8.75 -10.27 6.36
N HIS A 55 -9.36 -9.40 5.58
CA HIS A 55 -9.00 -9.18 4.17
C HIS A 55 -7.96 -8.08 3.97
N GLU A 56 -7.61 -7.39 5.03
CA GLU A 56 -6.65 -6.28 5.06
C GLU A 56 -5.80 -6.34 6.34
N PHE A 57 -4.65 -5.71 6.31
CA PHE A 57 -3.79 -5.53 7.48
C PHE A 57 -3.08 -4.18 7.42
N THR A 58 -2.55 -3.74 8.55
CA THR A 58 -1.83 -2.49 8.65
C THR A 58 -0.36 -2.71 9.00
N ILE A 59 0.51 -1.95 8.33
CA ILE A 59 1.93 -1.83 8.66
C ILE A 59 2.18 -0.39 9.11
N SER A 60 2.89 -0.21 10.20
CA SER A 60 3.41 1.08 10.61
C SER A 60 4.85 1.27 10.11
N LEU A 61 5.09 2.38 9.44
CA LEU A 61 6.41 2.86 9.05
C LEU A 61 6.97 3.89 10.05
N GLY A 62 6.38 3.97 11.25
CA GLY A 62 6.87 4.81 12.34
C GLY A 62 8.37 4.66 12.60
N PRO A 63 8.91 3.43 12.74
CA PRO A 63 10.34 3.22 12.91
C PRO A 63 11.18 3.75 11.74
N ALA A 64 10.73 3.58 10.50
CA ALA A 64 11.40 4.13 9.30
C ALA A 64 11.45 5.67 9.36
N LYS A 65 10.35 6.29 9.79
CA LYS A 65 10.26 7.73 9.94
C LYS A 65 11.19 8.27 11.00
N GLU A 66 11.24 7.61 12.15
CA GLU A 66 12.08 8.03 13.28
C GLU A 66 13.56 7.86 12.99
N ALA A 67 13.97 6.72 12.42
CA ALA A 67 15.37 6.39 12.20
C ALA A 67 15.95 6.98 10.91
N HIS A 68 15.15 7.10 9.85
CA HIS A 68 15.63 7.43 8.50
C HIS A 68 14.90 8.61 7.86
N GLY A 69 13.87 9.18 8.49
CA GLY A 69 13.06 10.25 7.91
C GLY A 69 12.10 9.80 6.80
N ILE A 70 11.97 8.49 6.56
CA ILE A 70 11.14 7.91 5.49
C ILE A 70 9.71 7.75 5.99
N SER A 71 8.78 8.48 5.39
CA SER A 71 7.35 8.42 5.73
C SER A 71 6.61 7.32 4.95
N ALA A 72 5.40 6.98 5.42
CA ALA A 72 4.50 6.10 4.68
C ALA A 72 4.19 6.62 3.27
N MET A 73 4.08 7.94 3.11
CA MET A 73 3.90 8.59 1.80
C MET A 73 5.11 8.37 0.90
N ASP A 74 6.32 8.42 1.43
CA ASP A 74 7.55 8.21 0.64
C ASP A 74 7.61 6.78 0.10
N VAL A 75 7.31 5.80 0.93
CA VAL A 75 7.21 4.39 0.51
C VAL A 75 6.09 4.18 -0.51
N ALA A 76 4.92 4.79 -0.29
CA ALA A 76 3.81 4.73 -1.25
C ALA A 76 4.21 5.29 -2.62
N LYS A 77 4.94 6.41 -2.65
CA LYS A 77 5.45 7.01 -3.91
C LYS A 77 6.53 6.15 -4.57
N GLY A 78 7.39 5.50 -3.79
CA GLY A 78 8.34 4.52 -4.30
C GLY A 78 7.66 3.31 -4.95
N LEU A 79 6.57 2.82 -4.35
CA LEU A 79 5.78 1.73 -4.93
C LEU A 79 5.09 2.13 -6.26
N LEU A 80 4.68 3.39 -6.43
CA LEU A 80 4.19 3.89 -7.72
C LEU A 80 5.25 3.78 -8.81
N ASP A 81 6.50 4.09 -8.51
CA ASP A 81 7.62 3.97 -9.46
C ASP A 81 7.91 2.52 -9.86
N MET A 82 7.55 1.57 -9.01
CA MET A 82 7.60 0.14 -9.32
C MET A 82 6.36 -0.38 -10.06
N GLY A 83 5.39 0.49 -10.35
CA GLY A 83 4.19 0.15 -11.12
C GLY A 83 3.02 -0.38 -10.28
N TYR A 84 3.11 -0.30 -8.96
CA TYR A 84 2.02 -0.69 -8.08
C TYR A 84 1.05 0.46 -7.83
N MET A 85 -0.21 0.13 -7.65
CA MET A 85 -1.15 1.03 -6.99
C MET A 85 -0.81 1.05 -5.49
N ALA A 86 -0.37 2.21 -5.00
CA ALA A 86 0.05 2.33 -3.61
C ALA A 86 -1.10 2.02 -2.64
N PRO A 87 -0.83 1.30 -1.54
CA PRO A 87 -1.80 1.09 -0.47
C PRO A 87 -2.28 2.40 0.15
N THR A 88 -3.41 2.36 0.86
CA THR A 88 -3.92 3.50 1.62
C THR A 88 -2.93 3.89 2.71
N VAL A 89 -2.57 5.17 2.78
CA VAL A 89 -1.66 5.71 3.80
C VAL A 89 -2.40 6.56 4.83
N TYR A 90 -1.83 6.67 6.05
CA TYR A 90 -2.36 7.46 7.16
C TYR A 90 -3.75 7.06 7.64
N PHE A 91 -4.14 5.83 7.40
CA PHE A 91 -5.39 5.27 7.90
C PHE A 91 -5.19 3.82 8.36
N PRO A 92 -5.69 3.45 9.56
CA PRO A 92 -6.35 4.28 10.57
C PRO A 92 -5.39 5.26 11.25
N LEU A 93 -5.91 6.45 11.66
CA LEU A 93 -5.12 7.53 12.24
C LEU A 93 -4.44 7.18 13.58
N VAL A 94 -4.90 6.13 14.24
CA VAL A 94 -4.33 5.66 15.52
C VAL A 94 -2.99 4.92 15.35
N VAL A 95 -2.65 4.54 14.11
CA VAL A 95 -1.37 3.89 13.78
C VAL A 95 -0.44 4.93 13.14
N PRO A 96 0.70 5.25 13.78
CA PRO A 96 1.66 6.20 13.21
C PRO A 96 2.21 5.73 11.87
N GLU A 97 2.32 6.62 10.89
CA GLU A 97 2.83 6.32 9.53
C GLU A 97 2.21 5.03 8.98
N CYS A 98 0.89 4.93 9.10
CA CYS A 98 0.14 3.74 8.72
C CYS A 98 0.09 3.55 7.21
N MET A 99 0.28 2.32 6.79
CA MET A 99 -0.06 1.83 5.46
C MET A 99 -1.01 0.65 5.60
N MET A 100 -2.22 0.75 5.04
CA MET A 100 -3.23 -0.31 5.05
C MET A 100 -3.21 -1.04 3.72
N ILE A 101 -2.89 -2.32 3.78
CA ILE A 101 -2.66 -3.18 2.62
C ILE A 101 -3.80 -4.18 2.49
N GLU A 102 -4.43 -4.18 1.32
CA GLU A 102 -5.56 -5.05 0.98
C GLU A 102 -5.28 -5.78 -0.35
N PRO A 103 -4.63 -6.95 -0.31
CA PRO A 103 -4.53 -7.79 -1.50
C PRO A 103 -5.88 -8.43 -1.77
N THR A 104 -6.38 -8.29 -3.00
CA THR A 104 -7.68 -8.87 -3.35
C THR A 104 -7.58 -10.40 -3.56
N GLU A 105 -8.73 -11.06 -3.61
CA GLU A 105 -8.84 -12.49 -3.90
C GLU A 105 -8.33 -12.88 -5.29
N THR A 106 -8.17 -11.90 -6.18
CA THR A 106 -7.71 -12.10 -7.57
C THR A 106 -6.21 -12.16 -7.69
N GLU A 107 -5.47 -11.73 -6.66
CA GLU A 107 -4.01 -11.75 -6.69
C GLU A 107 -3.46 -13.17 -6.59
N SER A 108 -2.49 -13.48 -7.44
CA SER A 108 -1.79 -14.76 -7.39
C SER A 108 -0.71 -14.74 -6.31
N LYS A 109 -0.30 -15.93 -5.87
CA LYS A 109 0.84 -16.06 -4.95
C LYS A 109 2.10 -15.41 -5.51
N GLU A 110 2.35 -15.56 -6.80
CA GLU A 110 3.52 -14.97 -7.47
C GLU A 110 3.47 -13.43 -7.41
N THR A 111 2.30 -12.82 -7.64
CA THR A 111 2.11 -11.37 -7.50
C THR A 111 2.38 -10.91 -6.08
N LEU A 112 1.90 -11.66 -5.08
CA LEU A 112 2.11 -11.32 -3.67
C LEU A 112 3.59 -11.43 -3.27
N ASP A 113 4.28 -12.47 -3.73
CA ASP A 113 5.73 -12.63 -3.48
C ASP A 113 6.52 -11.48 -4.10
N THR A 114 6.26 -11.16 -5.38
CA THR A 114 6.92 -10.05 -6.07
C THR A 114 6.67 -8.72 -5.38
N PHE A 115 5.42 -8.46 -4.94
CA PHE A 115 5.10 -7.24 -4.19
C PHE A 115 5.90 -7.17 -2.87
N ALA A 116 6.03 -8.27 -2.13
CA ALA A 116 6.76 -8.29 -0.87
C ALA A 116 8.26 -8.02 -1.08
N GLU A 117 8.86 -8.61 -2.12
CA GLU A 117 10.25 -8.35 -2.52
C GLU A 117 10.45 -6.86 -2.90
N ASP A 118 9.56 -6.32 -3.71
CA ASP A 118 9.65 -4.94 -4.18
C ASP A 118 9.41 -3.94 -3.05
N PHE A 119 8.50 -4.25 -2.13
CA PHE A 119 8.31 -3.45 -0.92
C PHE A 119 9.60 -3.37 -0.08
N ALA A 120 10.29 -4.50 0.11
CA ALA A 120 11.58 -4.53 0.80
C ALA A 120 12.66 -3.75 0.05
N LYS A 121 12.69 -3.81 -1.30
CA LYS A 121 13.60 -3.00 -2.13
C LYS A 121 13.33 -1.50 -1.96
N VAL A 122 12.07 -1.07 -1.90
CA VAL A 122 11.73 0.35 -1.65
C VAL A 122 12.28 0.81 -0.31
N LEU A 123 12.21 -0.04 0.73
CA LEU A 123 12.77 0.30 2.05
C LEU A 123 14.29 0.39 2.07
N GLN A 124 14.99 -0.20 1.10
CA GLN A 124 16.45 -0.08 0.95
C GLN A 124 16.89 1.19 0.21
N VAL A 125 15.96 1.90 -0.42
CA VAL A 125 16.26 3.16 -1.11
C VAL A 125 16.51 4.26 -0.08
N ASP A 126 17.49 5.10 -0.34
CA ASP A 126 17.80 6.23 0.54
C ASP A 126 16.66 7.26 0.60
N ALA A 127 16.60 7.98 1.71
CA ALA A 127 15.52 8.93 1.98
C ALA A 127 15.45 10.07 0.94
N GLU A 128 16.60 10.56 0.44
CA GLU A 128 16.63 11.64 -0.54
C GLU A 128 15.97 11.20 -1.85
N THR A 129 16.28 10.01 -2.33
CA THR A 129 15.67 9.42 -3.52
C THR A 129 14.17 9.22 -3.32
N LEU A 130 13.75 8.65 -2.18
CA LEU A 130 12.32 8.44 -1.89
C LEU A 130 11.55 9.75 -1.74
N HIS A 131 12.14 10.80 -1.19
CA HIS A 131 11.51 12.12 -1.11
C HIS A 131 11.23 12.72 -2.49
N ASN A 132 11.99 12.33 -3.52
CA ASN A 132 11.78 12.76 -4.89
C ASN A 132 10.83 11.86 -5.69
N ALA A 133 10.46 10.68 -5.15
CA ALA A 133 9.50 9.79 -5.78
C ALA A 133 8.06 10.40 -5.79
N PRO A 134 7.21 10.07 -6.79
CA PRO A 134 7.47 9.22 -7.94
C PRO A 134 8.22 9.98 -9.05
N ILE A 135 9.07 9.29 -9.79
CA ILE A 135 9.84 9.86 -10.92
C ILE A 135 9.42 9.29 -12.28
N THR A 136 8.79 8.12 -12.30
CA THR A 136 8.37 7.42 -13.52
C THR A 136 6.96 7.79 -13.98
N THR A 137 6.16 8.40 -13.10
CA THR A 137 4.79 8.81 -13.39
C THR A 137 4.75 10.17 -14.10
N PRO A 138 3.72 10.43 -14.94
CA PRO A 138 3.58 11.74 -15.63
C PRO A 138 3.46 12.92 -14.68
N VAL A 139 2.87 12.71 -13.49
CA VAL A 139 2.70 13.72 -12.45
C VAL A 139 3.49 13.27 -11.22
N ARG A 140 4.30 14.15 -10.69
CA ARG A 140 5.05 13.93 -9.45
C ARG A 140 4.17 14.19 -8.22
N ARG A 141 4.77 14.54 -7.09
CA ARG A 141 4.02 14.91 -5.88
C ARG A 141 3.14 16.12 -6.14
N VAL A 142 1.88 16.00 -5.76
CA VAL A 142 0.89 17.07 -5.83
C VAL A 142 0.79 17.77 -4.48
N ASP A 143 0.40 19.03 -4.48
CA ASP A 143 0.05 19.74 -3.25
C ASP A 143 -1.36 19.36 -2.81
N GLU A 144 -1.46 18.27 -2.04
CA GLU A 144 -2.72 17.71 -1.55
C GLU A 144 -3.44 18.67 -0.61
N VAL A 145 -2.70 19.46 0.16
CA VAL A 145 -3.25 20.45 1.09
C VAL A 145 -3.91 21.59 0.33
N TYR A 146 -3.22 22.10 -0.69
CA TYR A 146 -3.78 23.13 -1.56
C TYR A 146 -5.02 22.60 -2.29
N ALA A 147 -4.96 21.41 -2.87
CA ALA A 147 -6.07 20.80 -3.59
C ALA A 147 -7.30 20.60 -2.69
N ALA A 148 -7.10 20.16 -1.44
CA ALA A 148 -8.20 20.00 -0.50
C ALA A 148 -8.84 21.32 -0.06
N ARG A 149 -8.05 22.40 0.05
CA ARG A 149 -8.52 23.73 0.45
C ARG A 149 -9.12 24.54 -0.69
N ASN A 150 -8.70 24.24 -1.92
CA ASN A 150 -9.07 24.97 -3.14
C ASN A 150 -9.69 24.02 -4.16
N LEU A 151 -10.83 23.41 -3.79
CA LEU A 151 -11.51 22.44 -4.65
C LEU A 151 -11.90 23.06 -6.00
N CYS A 152 -11.30 22.56 -7.06
CA CYS A 152 -11.68 22.85 -8.43
C CYS A 152 -12.18 21.55 -9.08
N LEU A 153 -13.49 21.42 -9.21
CA LEU A 153 -14.14 20.22 -9.77
C LEU A 153 -14.47 20.36 -11.27
N ARG A 154 -14.05 21.45 -11.88
CA ARG A 154 -14.27 21.72 -13.30
C ARG A 154 -12.93 21.71 -14.03
N HIS A 155 -12.91 21.06 -15.19
CA HIS A 155 -11.83 21.26 -16.14
C HIS A 155 -11.94 22.69 -16.67
N PRO A 156 -10.90 23.52 -16.60
CA PRO A 156 -10.91 24.79 -17.31
C PRO A 156 -10.96 24.45 -18.81
N TYR A 157 -12.10 24.68 -19.44
CA TYR A 157 -12.13 24.78 -20.88
C TYR A 157 -11.53 26.14 -21.20
N ASP A 158 -10.51 26.17 -22.04
CA ASP A 158 -10.04 27.42 -22.62
C ASP A 158 -11.26 28.02 -23.32
N ASP A 159 -11.71 29.17 -22.83
CA ASP A 159 -12.69 29.99 -23.54
C ASP A 159 -11.95 30.53 -24.78
N ASP A 160 -12.13 29.88 -25.93
CA ASP A 160 -11.70 30.37 -27.24
C ASP A 160 -12.42 31.66 -27.66
#